data_36734b3afa23b1694738bbbab32b0118
#
_entry.id   36734b3afa23b1694738bbbab32b0118
#
_cell.length_a   1.000
_cell.length_b   1.000
_cell.length_c   1.000
_cell.angle_alpha   90.00
_cell.angle_beta   90.00
_cell.angle_gamma   90.00
#
_symmetry.space_group_name_H-M   'P 1'
#
loop_
_entity.id
_entity.type
_entity.pdbx_description
1 polymer ?
#
loop_
_entity_poly.entity_id
_entity_poly.type
_entity_poly.pdbx_seq_one_letter_code
_entity_poly.pdbx_strand_id
1 'polypeptide(L)'
;VCSDDPDQAIALLRRQASTLEPREEAPEFTADQLLLGRLLLYRGQPKGAQAVLNRLYGEESVPLRKPEWEREAQVVQARVWYQLRKLDELGHKVDDLLILVQDDEGPGQSKKAEVLALKLFLHYYRPDLIGEEEASTAYAELDAAMESIDWSEAIPKHEYRERRNWELYRFSFETQKLAPQA
;
A
#
# COMPACT_ATOMS: atom_id res chain seq x y z
N VAL A 1 -4.62 19.05 5.66
CA VAL A 1 -3.55 19.58 4.78
C VAL A 1 -4.00 19.38 3.34
N CYS A 2 -4.74 20.37 2.79
CA CYS A 2 -5.13 20.37 1.37
C CYS A 2 -4.03 21.08 0.57
N SER A 3 -2.91 20.43 0.33
CA SER A 3 -1.92 20.91 -0.64
C SER A 3 -1.98 19.98 -1.86
N ASP A 4 -2.25 20.56 -3.03
CA ASP A 4 -2.18 19.87 -4.32
C ASP A 4 -0.73 19.48 -4.69
N ASP A 5 0.25 19.95 -3.91
CA ASP A 5 1.67 19.70 -4.09
C ASP A 5 2.17 18.69 -3.04
N PRO A 6 2.50 17.46 -3.41
CA PRO A 6 2.98 16.43 -2.51
C PRO A 6 4.33 16.79 -1.84
N ASP A 7 5.16 17.64 -2.45
CA ASP A 7 6.43 18.05 -1.84
C ASP A 7 6.19 19.03 -0.69
N GLN A 8 5.22 19.93 -0.82
CA GLN A 8 4.80 20.80 0.27
C GLN A 8 4.17 19.99 1.41
N ALA A 9 3.32 19.01 1.09
CA ALA A 9 2.73 18.12 2.09
C ALA A 9 3.80 17.32 2.86
N ILE A 10 4.79 16.76 2.16
CA ILE A 10 5.93 16.06 2.78
C ILE A 10 6.73 17.00 3.69
N ALA A 11 7.01 18.24 3.25
CA ALA A 11 7.75 19.22 4.03
C ALA A 11 7.00 19.61 5.32
N LEU A 12 5.69 19.81 5.24
CA LEU A 12 4.84 20.11 6.39
C LEU A 12 4.80 18.95 7.39
N LEU A 13 4.55 17.72 6.92
CA LEU A 13 4.51 16.53 7.76
C LEU A 13 5.86 16.24 8.43
N ARG A 14 6.97 16.45 7.74
CA ARG A 14 8.32 16.34 8.31
C ARG A 14 8.55 17.39 9.41
N ARG A 15 8.10 18.62 9.19
CA ARG A 15 8.19 19.69 10.19
C ARG A 15 7.32 19.37 11.41
N GLN A 16 6.10 18.92 11.24
CA GLN A 16 5.24 18.46 12.32
C GLN A 16 5.89 17.32 13.11
N ALA A 17 6.40 16.30 12.42
CA ALA A 17 7.10 15.18 13.04
C ALA A 17 8.35 15.58 13.83
N SER A 18 9.02 16.69 13.47
CA SER A 18 10.19 17.19 14.18
C SER A 18 9.84 18.07 15.40
N THR A 19 8.62 18.62 15.43
CA THR A 19 8.16 19.51 16.52
C THR A 19 7.33 18.76 17.57
N LEU A 20 6.75 17.62 17.19
CA LEU A 20 6.07 16.74 18.12
C LEU A 20 7.14 15.81 18.73
N GLU A 21 7.52 16.05 19.98
CA GLU A 21 8.13 14.98 20.75
C GLU A 21 7.22 13.74 20.65
N PRO A 22 7.77 12.53 20.59
CA PRO A 22 6.98 11.31 20.60
C PRO A 22 6.24 11.23 21.96
N ARG A 23 5.19 12.02 22.09
CA ARG A 23 4.25 11.89 23.20
C ARG A 23 3.41 10.67 22.88
N GLU A 24 3.49 9.70 23.75
CA GLU A 24 2.85 8.40 23.72
C GLU A 24 1.33 8.41 23.43
N GLU A 25 0.70 9.55 23.22
CA GLU A 25 -0.75 9.71 23.23
C GLU A 25 -1.36 10.42 22.02
N ALA A 26 -0.59 10.84 21.02
CA ALA A 26 -1.17 11.59 19.91
C ALA A 26 -1.58 10.66 18.74
N PRO A 27 -2.87 10.27 18.65
CA PRO A 27 -3.40 9.53 17.48
C PRO A 27 -3.13 10.24 16.16
N GLU A 28 -3.12 11.56 16.17
CA GLU A 28 -2.78 12.42 15.05
C GLU A 28 -1.36 12.18 14.52
N PHE A 29 -0.41 11.92 15.43
CA PHE A 29 0.97 11.62 15.03
C PHE A 29 1.07 10.35 14.20
N THR A 30 0.38 9.28 14.57
CA THR A 30 0.39 8.01 13.83
C THR A 30 -0.22 8.18 12.43
N ALA A 31 -1.37 8.86 12.33
CA ALA A 31 -2.01 9.13 11.05
C ALA A 31 -1.11 9.97 10.13
N ASP A 32 -0.46 11.00 10.67
CA ASP A 32 0.47 11.86 9.92
C ASP A 32 1.71 11.09 9.45
N GLN A 33 2.25 10.18 10.27
CA GLN A 33 3.38 9.33 9.88
C GLN A 33 2.97 8.34 8.78
N LEU A 34 1.80 7.72 8.86
CA LEU A 34 1.31 6.82 7.81
C LEU A 34 1.08 7.57 6.49
N LEU A 35 0.49 8.76 6.56
CA LEU A 35 0.33 9.62 5.39
C LEU A 35 1.69 10.02 4.81
N LEU A 36 2.66 10.39 5.64
CA LEU A 36 4.02 10.71 5.20
C LEU A 36 4.67 9.49 4.51
N GLY A 37 4.52 8.29 5.08
CA GLY A 37 5.00 7.05 4.48
C GLY A 37 4.43 6.83 3.07
N ARG A 38 3.12 6.99 2.89
CA ARG A 38 2.45 6.89 1.59
C ARG A 38 2.96 7.94 0.59
N LEU A 39 3.08 9.19 0.98
CA LEU A 39 3.56 10.26 0.11
C LEU A 39 5.02 10.03 -0.33
N LEU A 40 5.85 9.51 0.57
CA LEU A 40 7.23 9.15 0.24
C LEU A 40 7.30 8.00 -0.78
N LEU A 41 6.45 6.97 -0.62
CA LEU A 41 6.33 5.89 -1.62
C LEU A 41 5.86 6.43 -2.97
N TYR A 42 4.88 7.31 -2.95
CA TYR A 42 4.39 7.99 -4.16
C TYR A 42 5.49 8.76 -4.89
N ARG A 43 6.42 9.36 -4.16
CA ARG A 43 7.59 10.07 -4.72
C ARG A 43 8.77 9.16 -5.05
N GLY A 44 8.61 7.84 -4.96
CA GLY A 44 9.68 6.87 -5.22
C GLY A 44 10.81 6.93 -4.19
N GLN A 45 10.49 7.26 -2.94
CA GLN A 45 11.43 7.34 -1.82
C GLN A 45 11.18 6.21 -0.79
N PRO A 46 11.29 4.92 -1.18
CA PRO A 46 10.93 3.80 -0.30
C PRO A 46 11.81 3.71 0.96
N LYS A 47 13.08 4.11 0.88
CA LYS A 47 13.96 4.17 2.07
C LYS A 47 13.49 5.20 3.09
N GLY A 48 12.96 6.34 2.63
CA GLY A 48 12.35 7.35 3.48
C GLY A 48 11.07 6.82 4.15
N ALA A 49 10.21 6.15 3.39
CA ALA A 49 9.01 5.51 3.92
C ALA A 49 9.36 4.41 4.96
N GLN A 50 10.37 3.58 4.70
CA GLN A 50 10.85 2.59 5.67
C GLN A 50 11.33 3.24 6.97
N ALA A 51 12.04 4.36 6.89
CA ALA A 51 12.49 5.07 8.09
C ALA A 51 11.32 5.62 8.92
N VAL A 52 10.24 6.05 8.27
CA VAL A 52 9.00 6.48 8.94
C VAL A 52 8.34 5.28 9.64
N LEU A 53 8.18 4.15 8.96
CA LEU A 53 7.61 2.94 9.55
C LEU A 53 8.44 2.40 10.71
N ASN A 54 9.77 2.43 10.60
CA ASN A 54 10.65 2.00 11.69
C ASN A 54 10.46 2.84 12.97
N ARG A 55 10.08 4.10 12.84
CA ARG A 55 9.72 4.94 14.00
C ARG A 55 8.39 4.53 14.61
N LEU A 56 7.44 4.08 13.80
CA LEU A 56 6.14 3.59 14.28
C LEU A 56 6.23 2.22 14.97
N TYR A 57 7.16 1.37 14.53
CA TYR A 57 7.37 0.01 15.06
C TYR A 57 8.64 -0.13 15.92
N GLY A 58 9.36 0.95 16.24
CA GLY A 58 10.58 0.91 17.05
C GLY A 58 10.34 0.37 18.46
N GLU A 59 11.42 -0.05 19.15
CA GLU A 59 11.36 -0.67 20.47
C GLU A 59 10.64 0.19 21.55
N GLU A 60 10.61 1.51 21.35
CA GLU A 60 9.91 2.47 22.22
C GLU A 60 8.50 2.83 21.69
N SER A 61 8.05 2.21 20.62
CA SER A 61 6.77 2.54 20.00
C SER A 61 5.61 1.98 20.84
N VAL A 62 4.66 2.87 21.12
CA VAL A 62 3.36 2.46 21.65
C VAL A 62 2.65 1.60 20.60
N PRO A 63 2.08 0.43 20.95
CA PRO A 63 1.28 -0.35 20.01
C PRO A 63 0.28 0.54 19.30
N LEU A 64 0.17 0.40 17.99
CA LEU A 64 -0.81 1.16 17.20
C LEU A 64 -2.19 0.87 17.79
N ARG A 65 -2.75 1.85 18.53
CA ARG A 65 -3.96 1.65 19.36
C ARG A 65 -5.20 1.33 18.55
N LYS A 66 -5.16 1.62 17.24
CA LYS A 66 -6.29 1.40 16.35
C LYS A 66 -5.96 0.33 15.34
N PRO A 67 -6.78 -0.73 15.24
CA PRO A 67 -6.57 -1.81 14.26
C PRO A 67 -6.45 -1.30 12.81
N GLU A 68 -7.20 -0.25 12.47
CA GLU A 68 -7.13 0.35 11.13
C GLU A 68 -5.76 0.96 10.82
N TRP A 69 -5.05 1.49 11.81
CA TRP A 69 -3.70 2.02 11.61
C TRP A 69 -2.66 0.93 11.47
N GLU A 70 -2.83 -0.17 12.20
CA GLU A 70 -1.98 -1.34 12.04
C GLU A 70 -2.13 -1.94 10.64
N ARG A 71 -3.37 -2.11 10.17
CA ARG A 71 -3.63 -2.55 8.79
C ARG A 71 -2.99 -1.62 7.76
N GLU A 72 -3.20 -0.32 7.93
CA GLU A 72 -2.60 0.69 7.07
C GLU A 72 -1.08 0.61 7.05
N ALA A 73 -0.44 0.53 8.21
CA ALA A 73 1.01 0.45 8.33
C ALA A 73 1.58 -0.81 7.67
N GLN A 74 0.90 -1.95 7.79
CA GLN A 74 1.31 -3.20 7.15
C GLN A 74 1.17 -3.14 5.63
N VAL A 75 0.11 -2.52 5.09
CA VAL A 75 -0.03 -2.29 3.64
C VAL A 75 1.06 -1.35 3.12
N VAL A 76 1.35 -0.25 3.84
CA VAL A 76 2.46 0.65 3.49
C VAL A 76 3.81 -0.09 3.53
N GLN A 77 4.02 -0.97 4.51
CA GLN A 77 5.23 -1.79 4.61
C GLN A 77 5.37 -2.75 3.41
N ALA A 78 4.29 -3.38 2.97
CA ALA A 78 4.29 -4.26 1.79
C ALA A 78 4.69 -3.48 0.51
N ARG A 79 4.20 -2.27 0.34
CA ARG A 79 4.63 -1.39 -0.77
C ARG A 79 6.10 -1.00 -0.66
N VAL A 80 6.61 -0.77 0.53
CA VAL A 80 8.05 -0.53 0.76
C VAL A 80 8.86 -1.73 0.30
N TRP A 81 8.50 -2.95 0.71
CA TRP A 81 9.19 -4.15 0.28
C TRP A 81 9.16 -4.32 -1.24
N TYR A 82 8.01 -4.11 -1.86
CA TYR A 82 7.90 -4.15 -3.32
C TYR A 82 8.86 -3.15 -4.01
N GLN A 83 8.86 -1.88 -3.59
CA GLN A 83 9.71 -0.85 -4.19
C GLN A 83 11.21 -1.06 -3.90
N LEU A 84 11.55 -1.66 -2.76
CA LEU A 84 12.93 -2.04 -2.41
C LEU A 84 13.36 -3.38 -3.01
N ARG A 85 12.48 -4.05 -3.76
CA ARG A 85 12.71 -5.39 -4.34
C ARG A 85 12.96 -6.49 -3.30
N LYS A 86 12.41 -6.34 -2.12
CA LYS A 86 12.40 -7.33 -1.06
C LYS A 86 11.23 -8.29 -1.26
N LEU A 87 11.32 -9.07 -2.36
CA LEU A 87 10.19 -9.88 -2.84
C LEU A 87 9.94 -11.12 -1.98
N ASP A 88 10.98 -11.65 -1.33
CA ASP A 88 10.83 -12.77 -0.40
C ASP A 88 10.04 -12.35 0.85
N GLU A 89 10.37 -11.20 1.43
CA GLU A 89 9.64 -10.65 2.57
C GLU A 89 8.18 -10.35 2.22
N LEU A 90 7.93 -9.83 1.02
CA LEU A 90 6.58 -9.60 0.52
C LEU A 90 5.83 -10.92 0.32
N GLY A 91 6.46 -11.95 -0.28
CA GLY A 91 5.87 -13.25 -0.53
C GLY A 91 5.44 -13.96 0.75
N HIS A 92 6.25 -13.85 1.82
CA HIS A 92 5.89 -14.44 3.11
C HIS A 92 4.73 -13.74 3.84
N LYS A 93 4.34 -12.55 3.40
CA LYS A 93 3.36 -11.71 4.11
C LYS A 93 2.11 -11.39 3.31
N VAL A 94 2.10 -11.58 2.01
CA VAL A 94 1.00 -11.12 1.15
C VAL A 94 -0.33 -11.78 1.50
N ASP A 95 -0.31 -13.07 1.86
CA ASP A 95 -1.53 -13.79 2.23
C ASP A 95 -2.06 -13.40 3.61
N ASP A 96 -1.15 -13.21 4.60
CA ASP A 96 -1.52 -12.65 5.90
C ASP A 96 -2.17 -11.26 5.75
N LEU A 97 -1.64 -10.46 4.83
CA LEU A 97 -2.19 -9.13 4.53
C LEU A 97 -3.57 -9.20 3.88
N LEU A 98 -3.81 -10.16 2.97
CA LEU A 98 -5.13 -10.37 2.37
C LEU A 98 -6.16 -10.72 3.43
N ILE A 99 -5.82 -11.62 4.37
CA ILE A 99 -6.69 -11.95 5.51
C ILE A 99 -6.96 -10.69 6.36
N LEU A 100 -5.94 -9.90 6.63
CA LEU A 100 -6.04 -8.70 7.46
C LEU A 100 -6.97 -7.61 6.87
N VAL A 101 -7.02 -7.50 5.53
CA VAL A 101 -7.83 -6.49 4.81
C VAL A 101 -9.14 -7.06 4.26
N GLN A 102 -9.46 -8.34 4.55
CA GLN A 102 -10.62 -9.03 4.00
C GLN A 102 -11.95 -8.41 4.46
N ASP A 103 -12.02 -8.01 5.72
CA ASP A 103 -13.24 -7.51 6.37
C ASP A 103 -13.34 -5.97 6.33
N ASP A 104 -12.46 -5.29 5.58
CA ASP A 104 -12.54 -3.85 5.43
C ASP A 104 -13.67 -3.47 4.46
N GLU A 105 -14.85 -3.14 4.98
CA GLU A 105 -15.96 -2.57 4.21
C GLU A 105 -15.71 -1.08 3.90
N GLY A 106 -16.14 -0.62 2.74
CA GLY A 106 -16.02 0.78 2.32
C GLY A 106 -14.59 1.15 1.84
N PRO A 107 -13.96 2.20 2.39
CA PRO A 107 -12.61 2.63 1.96
C PRO A 107 -11.53 1.55 2.10
N GLY A 108 -11.81 0.50 2.88
CA GLY A 108 -10.95 -0.66 3.03
C GLY A 108 -10.84 -1.53 1.77
N GLN A 109 -11.82 -1.50 0.88
CA GLN A 109 -11.74 -2.25 -0.38
C GLN A 109 -10.57 -1.77 -1.25
N SER A 110 -10.18 -0.51 -1.15
CA SER A 110 -8.99 0.01 -1.81
C SER A 110 -7.72 -0.68 -1.29
N LYS A 111 -7.65 -1.03 -0.02
CA LYS A 111 -6.50 -1.76 0.57
C LYS A 111 -6.46 -3.21 0.10
N LYS A 112 -7.62 -3.89 0.02
CA LYS A 112 -7.69 -5.23 -0.56
C LYS A 112 -7.20 -5.23 -2.00
N ALA A 113 -7.68 -4.31 -2.83
CA ALA A 113 -7.24 -4.16 -4.21
C ALA A 113 -5.72 -3.90 -4.29
N GLU A 114 -5.18 -3.06 -3.41
CA GLU A 114 -3.75 -2.77 -3.32
C GLU A 114 -2.92 -4.03 -3.01
N VAL A 115 -3.34 -4.84 -2.05
CA VAL A 115 -2.63 -6.07 -1.68
C VAL A 115 -2.75 -7.14 -2.78
N LEU A 116 -3.91 -7.28 -3.41
CA LEU A 116 -4.10 -8.17 -4.57
C LEU A 116 -3.18 -7.81 -5.74
N ALA A 117 -3.02 -6.52 -6.01
CA ALA A 117 -2.08 -6.12 -7.05
C ALA A 117 -0.62 -6.38 -6.66
N LEU A 118 -0.24 -6.19 -5.41
CA LEU A 118 1.10 -6.59 -4.94
C LEU A 118 1.33 -8.10 -5.12
N LYS A 119 0.29 -8.93 -4.89
CA LYS A 119 0.34 -10.38 -5.16
C LYS A 119 0.54 -10.69 -6.64
N LEU A 120 -0.17 -9.99 -7.52
CA LEU A 120 0.02 -10.13 -8.98
C LEU A 120 1.40 -9.70 -9.45
N PHE A 121 1.95 -8.62 -8.88
CA PHE A 121 3.33 -8.23 -9.15
C PHE A 121 4.33 -9.24 -8.67
N LEU A 122 4.09 -9.82 -7.50
CA LEU A 122 4.94 -10.86 -6.98
C LEU A 122 4.96 -12.06 -7.93
N HIS A 123 3.80 -12.51 -8.43
CA HIS A 123 3.73 -13.54 -9.46
C HIS A 123 4.56 -13.18 -10.70
N TYR A 124 4.46 -11.92 -11.17
CA TYR A 124 5.18 -11.49 -12.36
C TYR A 124 6.70 -11.59 -12.21
N TYR A 125 7.24 -11.17 -11.07
CA TYR A 125 8.68 -11.16 -10.82
C TYR A 125 9.21 -12.45 -10.19
N ARG A 126 8.37 -13.19 -9.50
CA ARG A 126 8.70 -14.39 -8.73
C ARG A 126 7.56 -15.42 -8.82
N PRO A 127 7.36 -16.00 -10.02
CA PRO A 127 6.32 -17.02 -10.23
C PRO A 127 6.55 -18.29 -9.38
N ASP A 128 7.74 -18.44 -8.81
CA ASP A 128 8.07 -19.47 -7.85
C ASP A 128 7.44 -19.26 -6.47
N LEU A 129 7.11 -18.02 -6.10
CA LEU A 129 6.45 -17.67 -4.84
C LEU A 129 4.92 -17.68 -4.96
N ILE A 130 4.38 -17.24 -6.07
CA ILE A 130 2.95 -17.19 -6.35
C ILE A 130 2.69 -17.91 -7.68
N GLY A 131 2.00 -19.04 -7.60
CA GLY A 131 1.68 -19.87 -8.76
C GLY A 131 0.63 -19.24 -9.70
N GLU A 132 0.46 -19.82 -10.89
CA GLU A 132 -0.47 -19.31 -11.91
C GLU A 132 -1.94 -19.38 -11.46
N GLU A 133 -2.33 -20.43 -10.75
CA GLU A 133 -3.68 -20.58 -10.21
C GLU A 133 -4.01 -19.51 -9.17
N GLU A 134 -3.09 -19.27 -8.24
CA GLU A 134 -3.23 -18.21 -7.24
C GLU A 134 -3.26 -16.82 -7.87
N ALA A 135 -2.42 -16.57 -8.88
CA ALA A 135 -2.42 -15.31 -9.60
C ALA A 135 -3.75 -15.11 -10.36
N SER A 136 -4.30 -16.16 -10.96
CA SER A 136 -5.60 -16.10 -11.64
C SER A 136 -6.73 -15.79 -10.69
N THR A 137 -6.71 -16.39 -9.50
CA THR A 137 -7.68 -16.09 -8.43
C THR A 137 -7.54 -14.65 -7.94
N ALA A 138 -6.31 -14.21 -7.63
CA ALA A 138 -6.04 -12.84 -7.21
C ALA A 138 -6.47 -11.80 -8.26
N TYR A 139 -6.33 -12.13 -9.54
CA TYR A 139 -6.79 -11.27 -10.64
C TYR A 139 -8.32 -11.12 -10.64
N ALA A 140 -9.06 -12.23 -10.55
CA ALA A 140 -10.51 -12.19 -10.53
C ALA A 140 -11.05 -11.41 -9.31
N GLU A 141 -10.41 -11.59 -8.14
CA GLU A 141 -10.76 -10.84 -6.93
C GLU A 141 -10.42 -9.36 -7.05
N LEU A 142 -9.29 -9.01 -7.69
CA LEU A 142 -8.91 -7.63 -7.93
C LEU A 142 -9.93 -6.94 -8.85
N ASP A 143 -10.34 -7.59 -9.91
CA ASP A 143 -11.34 -7.07 -10.86
C ASP A 143 -12.66 -6.78 -10.14
N ALA A 144 -13.15 -7.72 -9.34
CA ALA A 144 -14.36 -7.55 -8.52
C ALA A 144 -14.21 -6.43 -7.48
N ALA A 145 -13.06 -6.34 -6.81
CA ALA A 145 -12.79 -5.28 -5.84
C ALA A 145 -12.76 -3.89 -6.50
N MET A 146 -12.18 -3.78 -7.69
CA MET A 146 -12.13 -2.54 -8.45
C MET A 146 -13.50 -2.05 -8.91
N GLU A 147 -14.40 -2.98 -9.29
CA GLU A 147 -15.78 -2.66 -9.66
C GLU A 147 -16.61 -2.16 -8.48
N SER A 148 -16.28 -2.58 -7.26
CA SER A 148 -17.00 -2.21 -6.05
C SER A 148 -16.57 -0.87 -5.43
N ILE A 149 -15.44 -0.30 -5.86
CA ILE A 149 -14.95 1.00 -5.34
C ILE A 149 -15.79 2.14 -5.90
N ASP A 150 -16.37 2.94 -5.01
CA ASP A 150 -16.99 4.22 -5.42
C ASP A 150 -15.92 5.29 -5.68
N TRP A 151 -15.53 5.39 -6.93
CA TRP A 151 -14.53 6.35 -7.38
C TRP A 151 -15.01 7.80 -7.34
N SER A 152 -16.30 8.07 -7.12
CA SER A 152 -16.85 9.43 -7.07
C SER A 152 -16.53 10.13 -5.75
N GLU A 153 -16.36 9.36 -4.66
CA GLU A 153 -15.95 9.88 -3.35
C GLU A 153 -14.45 10.00 -3.19
N ALA A 154 -13.70 9.47 -4.14
CA ALA A 154 -12.26 9.44 -4.15
C ALA A 154 -11.64 10.84 -4.20
N ILE A 155 -10.57 11.08 -3.44
CA ILE A 155 -9.79 12.32 -3.55
C ILE A 155 -9.23 12.41 -4.98
N PRO A 156 -9.71 13.34 -5.82
CA PRO A 156 -9.74 13.19 -7.28
C PRO A 156 -8.39 12.94 -7.96
N LYS A 157 -7.28 13.37 -7.38
CA LYS A 157 -5.96 13.28 -8.06
C LYS A 157 -5.12 12.08 -7.66
N HIS A 158 -5.19 11.64 -6.41
CA HIS A 158 -4.38 10.50 -5.93
C HIS A 158 -4.97 9.17 -6.36
N GLU A 159 -6.28 9.02 -6.26
CA GLU A 159 -6.96 7.78 -6.59
C GLU A 159 -7.10 7.58 -8.09
N TYR A 160 -7.28 8.66 -8.88
CA TYR A 160 -7.23 8.57 -10.34
C TYR A 160 -5.89 8.00 -10.83
N ARG A 161 -4.78 8.34 -10.17
CA ARG A 161 -3.46 7.79 -10.51
C ARG A 161 -3.28 6.36 -10.03
N GLU A 162 -3.80 6.01 -8.87
CA GLU A 162 -3.84 4.63 -8.41
C GLU A 162 -4.71 3.79 -9.35
N ARG A 163 -5.92 4.20 -9.65
CA ARG A 163 -6.78 3.55 -10.65
C ARG A 163 -6.06 3.35 -11.97
N ARG A 164 -5.38 4.37 -12.50
CA ARG A 164 -4.59 4.25 -13.73
C ARG A 164 -3.45 3.25 -13.59
N ASN A 165 -2.79 3.19 -12.45
CA ASN A 165 -1.77 2.18 -12.20
C ASN A 165 -2.41 0.78 -12.18
N TRP A 166 -3.55 0.60 -11.54
CA TRP A 166 -4.30 -0.65 -11.52
C TRP A 166 -4.70 -1.08 -12.93
N GLU A 167 -5.22 -0.16 -13.73
CA GLU A 167 -5.57 -0.44 -15.14
C GLU A 167 -4.34 -0.84 -15.97
N LEU A 168 -3.19 -0.21 -15.74
CA LEU A 168 -1.93 -0.59 -16.38
C LEU A 168 -1.47 -1.99 -15.95
N TYR A 169 -1.68 -2.36 -14.68
CA TYR A 169 -1.36 -3.69 -14.17
C TYR A 169 -2.28 -4.76 -14.75
N ARG A 170 -3.58 -4.48 -14.78
CA ARG A 170 -4.57 -5.32 -15.44
C ARG A 170 -4.17 -5.57 -16.90
N PHE A 171 -3.89 -4.51 -17.64
CA PHE A 171 -3.46 -4.60 -19.03
C PHE A 171 -2.18 -5.40 -19.22
N SER A 172 -1.18 -5.19 -18.36
CA SER A 172 0.08 -5.96 -18.40
C SER A 172 -0.14 -7.44 -18.12
N PHE A 173 -1.00 -7.78 -17.18
CA PHE A 173 -1.32 -9.16 -16.85
C PHE A 173 -2.10 -9.86 -17.98
N GLU A 174 -3.09 -9.17 -18.56
CA GLU A 174 -3.86 -9.69 -19.70
C GLU A 174 -3.01 -9.89 -20.93
N THR A 175 -2.10 -8.95 -21.24
CA THR A 175 -1.22 -9.06 -22.41
C THR A 175 -0.20 -10.19 -22.26
N GLN A 176 0.23 -10.51 -21.04
CA GLN A 176 1.13 -11.65 -20.82
C GLN A 176 0.44 -13.00 -20.92
N LYS A 177 -0.83 -13.11 -20.52
CA LYS A 177 -1.64 -14.31 -20.79
C LYS A 177 -1.86 -14.56 -22.29
N LEU A 178 -1.83 -13.50 -23.08
CA LEU A 178 -2.02 -13.56 -24.55
C LEU A 178 -0.69 -13.72 -25.31
N ALA A 179 0.45 -13.50 -24.65
CA ALA A 179 1.75 -13.77 -25.27
C ALA A 179 1.96 -15.29 -25.37
N PRO A 180 2.16 -15.86 -26.56
CA PRO A 180 2.49 -17.28 -26.68
C PRO A 180 3.77 -17.53 -25.88
N GLN A 181 3.71 -18.52 -24.99
CA GLN A 181 4.88 -19.03 -24.29
C GLN A 181 5.85 -19.53 -25.37
N ALA A 182 6.95 -18.79 -25.57
CA ALA A 182 7.99 -19.11 -26.53
C ALA A 182 8.94 -20.19 -25.97
#